data_7369f4c858bf8dabbb36a2b9ff2c87b4
#
_entry.id   7369f4c858bf8dabbb36a2b9ff2c87b4
#
_cell.length_a   1.000
_cell.length_b   1.000
_cell.length_c   1.000
_cell.angle_alpha   90.00
_cell.angle_beta   90.00
_cell.angle_gamma   90.00
#
_symmetry.space_group_name_H-M   'P 1'
#
loop_
_entity.id
_entity.type
_entity.pdbx_description
1 polymer ?
#
loop_
_entity_poly.entity_id
_entity_poly.type
_entity_poly.pdbx_seq_one_letter_code
_entity_poly.pdbx_strand_id
1 'polypeptide(L)'
;MPGNVSTKMDEKLKFVSRYLDGEKISALCQEFGISRVTCHKIIDRYKDSGLEAFTDRSRRPFRQANHLPFQVEQLIVKLKKEFPTWGAPKLRDRLHTHYPDIALPAKSTVHAVLDRHGLVKKKRGRHHPKLTGTNLSDLKEPNALWCVDYKGEFMLGNKQYCYPLTVTDYASRFLICCEGLESTREAQAFTVFEQLFKEYGLPGSIRSDNGVPFACANALYGLSSLSVWWLRLGIGIERIKPGNPQQNGRHERMHLTLKQATTKPPAKTLLQQQDKFEDFIYEYNYERPHQALDMKKPADLYMPSARKYEGLPDVSYPFHDKTVTVTNCGRICLDGKKIHFSTVFAGHDVGLRQVEDDVWLVSFMDYDMAYFDMESSRVQALENPFGPKVLGM
;
A
#
# COMPACT_ATOMS: atom_id res chain seq x y z
N MET A 1 -50.59 2.50 -22.80
CA MET A 1 -50.58 3.56 -21.81
C MET A 1 -50.14 2.96 -20.49
N PRO A 2 -49.01 3.30 -19.87
CA PRO A 2 -48.65 2.78 -18.55
C PRO A 2 -49.60 3.44 -17.56
N GLY A 3 -50.38 2.61 -16.81
CA GLY A 3 -51.30 3.06 -15.78
C GLY A 3 -50.50 3.78 -14.69
N ASN A 4 -50.94 4.99 -14.31
CA ASN A 4 -50.47 5.71 -13.15
C ASN A 4 -50.64 4.81 -11.89
N VAL A 5 -49.58 4.26 -11.40
CA VAL A 5 -49.57 3.58 -10.08
C VAL A 5 -49.70 4.70 -9.03
N SER A 6 -50.91 4.90 -8.53
CA SER A 6 -51.19 5.86 -7.46
C SER A 6 -50.38 5.45 -6.24
N THR A 7 -49.62 6.39 -5.67
CA THR A 7 -48.87 6.12 -4.43
C THR A 7 -49.86 6.11 -3.23
N LYS A 8 -49.51 5.43 -2.13
CA LYS A 8 -50.31 5.48 -0.88
C LYS A 8 -50.58 6.90 -0.40
N MET A 9 -49.71 7.85 -0.75
CA MET A 9 -49.88 9.26 -0.44
C MET A 9 -50.99 9.87 -1.30
N ASP A 10 -50.99 9.58 -2.61
CA ASP A 10 -51.98 10.11 -3.56
C ASP A 10 -53.38 9.60 -3.20
N GLU A 11 -53.51 8.33 -2.76
CA GLU A 11 -54.80 7.76 -2.31
C GLU A 11 -55.30 8.46 -1.04
N LYS A 12 -54.47 8.68 -0.05
CA LYS A 12 -54.84 9.45 1.16
C LYS A 12 -55.22 10.89 0.83
N LEU A 13 -54.53 11.51 -0.11
CA LEU A 13 -54.83 12.88 -0.56
C LEU A 13 -56.19 12.94 -1.26
N LYS A 14 -56.50 12.03 -2.16
CA LYS A 14 -57.81 11.90 -2.82
C LYS A 14 -58.94 11.64 -1.81
N PHE A 15 -58.69 10.78 -0.83
CA PHE A 15 -59.67 10.50 0.22
C PHE A 15 -59.98 11.77 1.04
N VAL A 16 -59.00 12.52 1.48
CA VAL A 16 -59.22 13.73 2.27
C VAL A 16 -59.83 14.86 1.44
N SER A 17 -59.44 15.04 0.17
CA SER A 17 -60.07 16.01 -0.72
C SER A 17 -61.57 15.77 -0.82
N ARG A 18 -62.00 14.59 -1.11
CA ARG A 18 -63.42 14.24 -1.23
C ARG A 18 -64.19 14.37 0.10
N TYR A 19 -63.49 14.06 1.23
CA TYR A 19 -64.08 14.34 2.56
C TYR A 19 -64.32 15.83 2.77
N LEU A 20 -63.36 16.69 2.34
CA LEU A 20 -63.51 18.14 2.45
C LEU A 20 -64.59 18.72 1.51
N ASP A 21 -64.82 18.03 0.38
CA ASP A 21 -65.92 18.32 -0.56
C ASP A 21 -67.31 17.92 -0.03
N GLY A 22 -67.38 17.34 1.20
CA GLY A 22 -68.63 17.05 1.91
C GLY A 22 -69.18 15.64 1.69
N GLU A 23 -68.38 14.70 1.09
CA GLU A 23 -68.84 13.32 0.91
C GLU A 23 -68.92 12.56 2.23
N LYS A 24 -69.93 11.68 2.32
CA LYS A 24 -70.15 10.86 3.55
C LYS A 24 -69.04 9.85 3.78
N ILE A 25 -68.46 9.83 4.98
CA ILE A 25 -67.35 8.94 5.38
C ILE A 25 -67.72 7.48 5.10
N SER A 26 -68.99 7.05 5.27
CA SER A 26 -69.39 5.68 5.00
C SER A 26 -69.22 5.25 3.53
N ALA A 27 -69.56 6.18 2.60
CA ALA A 27 -69.39 5.93 1.17
C ALA A 27 -67.90 5.89 0.79
N LEU A 28 -67.10 6.84 1.29
CA LEU A 28 -65.66 6.86 1.08
C LEU A 28 -64.96 5.60 1.62
N CYS A 29 -65.37 5.10 2.80
CA CYS A 29 -64.80 3.89 3.36
C CYS A 29 -65.06 2.65 2.47
N GLN A 30 -66.25 2.53 1.89
CA GLN A 30 -66.55 1.46 0.96
C GLN A 30 -65.75 1.53 -0.33
N GLU A 31 -65.68 2.70 -0.92
CA GLU A 31 -64.96 2.92 -2.20
C GLU A 31 -63.46 2.71 -2.08
N PHE A 32 -62.85 3.23 -1.01
CA PHE A 32 -61.41 3.06 -0.77
C PHE A 32 -61.02 1.75 -0.10
N GLY A 33 -62.00 0.90 0.24
CA GLY A 33 -61.79 -0.43 0.86
C GLY A 33 -61.13 -0.38 2.23
N ILE A 34 -61.32 0.69 3.01
CA ILE A 34 -60.70 0.91 4.33
C ILE A 34 -61.75 0.97 5.44
N SER A 35 -61.36 0.57 6.65
CA SER A 35 -62.27 0.58 7.80
C SER A 35 -62.59 2.03 8.24
N ARG A 36 -63.78 2.23 8.84
CA ARG A 36 -64.19 3.53 9.42
C ARG A 36 -63.16 4.08 10.41
N VAL A 37 -62.53 3.21 11.21
CA VAL A 37 -61.48 3.58 12.15
C VAL A 37 -60.26 4.13 11.43
N THR A 38 -59.89 3.54 10.29
CA THR A 38 -58.80 4.02 9.46
C THR A 38 -59.12 5.37 8.81
N CYS A 39 -60.36 5.54 8.33
CA CYS A 39 -60.88 6.80 7.78
C CYS A 39 -60.76 7.94 8.80
N HIS A 40 -61.26 7.76 10.01
CA HIS A 40 -61.18 8.77 11.08
C HIS A 40 -59.72 9.06 11.43
N LYS A 41 -58.87 8.05 11.56
CA LYS A 41 -57.40 8.28 11.81
C LYS A 41 -56.74 9.10 10.73
N ILE A 42 -57.12 8.98 9.48
CA ILE A 42 -56.56 9.78 8.39
C ILE A 42 -57.05 11.24 8.49
N ILE A 43 -58.33 11.41 8.74
CA ILE A 43 -58.96 12.73 8.89
C ILE A 43 -58.39 13.49 10.10
N ASP A 44 -58.34 12.83 11.27
CA ASP A 44 -57.81 13.44 12.49
C ASP A 44 -56.34 13.88 12.32
N ARG A 45 -55.52 12.98 11.72
CA ARG A 45 -54.15 13.37 11.40
C ARG A 45 -54.05 14.55 10.45
N TYR A 46 -54.92 14.63 9.46
CA TYR A 46 -54.96 15.78 8.55
C TYR A 46 -55.34 17.05 9.27
N LYS A 47 -56.36 16.98 10.19
CA LYS A 47 -56.75 18.11 11.02
C LYS A 47 -55.61 18.63 11.92
N ASP A 48 -54.81 17.67 12.47
CA ASP A 48 -53.72 17.98 13.38
C ASP A 48 -52.45 18.52 12.67
N SER A 49 -52.10 17.99 11.50
CA SER A 49 -50.79 18.20 10.87
C SER A 49 -50.87 18.56 9.38
N GLY A 50 -52.06 18.85 8.83
CA GLY A 50 -52.22 19.21 7.43
C GLY A 50 -51.69 18.15 6.46
N LEU A 51 -51.10 18.59 5.37
CA LEU A 51 -50.52 17.71 4.31
C LEU A 51 -49.35 16.84 4.80
N GLU A 52 -48.63 17.27 5.84
CA GLU A 52 -47.58 16.47 6.43
C GLU A 52 -48.06 15.15 7.08
N ALA A 53 -49.36 15.08 7.41
CA ALA A 53 -49.97 13.88 7.94
C ALA A 53 -49.90 12.66 7.00
N PHE A 54 -49.71 12.89 5.69
CA PHE A 54 -49.66 11.82 4.68
C PHE A 54 -48.30 11.19 4.54
N THR A 55 -47.26 11.85 5.06
CA THR A 55 -45.92 11.28 5.10
C THR A 55 -45.83 10.20 6.19
N ASP A 56 -45.12 9.11 5.91
CA ASP A 56 -44.93 8.05 6.91
C ASP A 56 -44.09 8.59 8.08
N ARG A 57 -44.67 8.57 9.28
CA ARG A 57 -43.92 8.93 10.50
C ARG A 57 -42.84 7.91 10.77
N SER A 58 -41.65 8.37 11.19
CA SER A 58 -40.58 7.48 11.63
C SER A 58 -41.08 6.55 12.74
N ARG A 59 -40.95 5.25 12.54
CA ARG A 59 -41.29 4.21 13.55
C ARG A 59 -40.16 4.03 14.58
N ARG A 60 -39.14 4.83 14.52
CA ARG A 60 -38.00 4.76 15.47
C ARG A 60 -38.48 5.14 16.88
N PRO A 61 -38.18 4.33 17.90
CA PRO A 61 -38.51 4.67 19.29
C PRO A 61 -37.76 5.96 19.67
N PHE A 62 -38.41 6.85 20.43
CA PHE A 62 -37.83 8.08 20.95
C PHE A 62 -36.66 7.84 21.91
N ARG A 63 -36.68 6.71 22.61
CA ARG A 63 -35.61 6.25 23.49
C ARG A 63 -35.13 4.89 22.99
N GLN A 64 -33.85 4.80 22.65
CA GLN A 64 -33.18 3.52 22.33
C GLN A 64 -32.26 3.21 23.50
N ALA A 65 -32.49 2.07 24.17
CA ALA A 65 -31.70 1.63 25.31
C ALA A 65 -30.17 1.52 24.98
N ASN A 66 -29.85 1.26 23.72
CA ASN A 66 -28.47 1.11 23.23
C ASN A 66 -27.93 2.35 22.49
N HIS A 67 -28.48 3.53 22.80
CA HIS A 67 -27.95 4.78 22.21
C HIS A 67 -26.56 5.08 22.80
N LEU A 68 -25.60 5.33 21.90
CA LEU A 68 -24.27 5.71 22.33
C LEU A 68 -24.33 7.04 23.10
N PRO A 69 -23.66 7.17 24.27
CA PRO A 69 -23.59 8.42 25.00
C PRO A 69 -23.02 9.56 24.13
N PHE A 70 -23.63 10.74 24.21
CA PHE A 70 -23.24 11.89 23.41
C PHE A 70 -21.74 12.22 23.52
N GLN A 71 -21.18 12.09 24.71
CA GLN A 71 -19.74 12.33 24.96
C GLN A 71 -18.87 11.38 24.13
N VAL A 72 -19.23 10.10 24.03
CA VAL A 72 -18.49 9.11 23.24
C VAL A 72 -18.63 9.41 21.74
N GLU A 73 -19.81 9.85 21.29
CA GLU A 73 -20.03 10.29 19.92
C GLU A 73 -19.12 11.49 19.56
N GLN A 74 -19.02 12.49 20.45
CA GLN A 74 -18.14 13.64 20.28
C GLN A 74 -16.66 13.24 20.22
N LEU A 75 -16.22 12.29 21.03
CA LEU A 75 -14.86 11.75 20.98
C LEU A 75 -14.55 11.06 19.64
N ILE A 76 -15.49 10.27 19.11
CA ILE A 76 -15.34 9.63 17.78
C ILE A 76 -15.19 10.69 16.68
N VAL A 77 -16.01 11.75 16.73
CA VAL A 77 -15.95 12.85 15.77
C VAL A 77 -14.63 13.62 15.90
N LYS A 78 -14.18 13.89 17.13
CA LYS A 78 -12.88 14.54 17.40
C LYS A 78 -11.73 13.72 16.82
N LEU A 79 -11.65 12.43 17.13
CA LEU A 79 -10.64 11.52 16.59
C LEU A 79 -10.69 11.45 15.05
N LYS A 80 -11.87 11.50 14.45
CA LYS A 80 -11.99 11.52 12.98
C LYS A 80 -11.47 12.81 12.35
N LYS A 81 -11.60 13.94 13.03
CA LYS A 81 -11.03 15.23 12.58
C LYS A 81 -9.51 15.24 12.71
N GLU A 82 -8.98 14.66 13.77
CA GLU A 82 -7.54 14.49 14.02
C GLU A 82 -6.91 13.52 13.00
N PHE A 83 -7.59 12.39 12.72
CA PHE A 83 -7.15 11.37 11.76
C PHE A 83 -8.12 11.21 10.57
N PRO A 84 -8.15 12.17 9.62
CA PRO A 84 -9.15 12.20 8.55
C PRO A 84 -9.13 10.95 7.63
N THR A 85 -7.97 10.31 7.50
CA THR A 85 -7.76 9.13 6.64
C THR A 85 -8.18 7.81 7.30
N TRP A 86 -8.43 7.80 8.63
CA TRP A 86 -8.71 6.58 9.37
C TRP A 86 -10.19 6.17 9.26
N GLY A 87 -10.41 4.87 9.11
CA GLY A 87 -11.75 4.27 9.12
C GLY A 87 -12.21 3.86 10.53
N ALA A 88 -13.48 3.51 10.67
CA ALA A 88 -14.11 3.13 11.94
C ALA A 88 -13.31 2.08 12.77
N PRO A 89 -12.71 1.03 12.19
CA PRO A 89 -11.92 0.08 12.97
C PRO A 89 -10.72 0.70 13.69
N LYS A 90 -9.98 1.58 13.00
CA LYS A 90 -8.80 2.25 13.56
C LYS A 90 -9.15 3.29 14.61
N LEU A 91 -10.21 4.07 14.37
CA LEU A 91 -10.71 5.05 15.34
C LEU A 91 -11.24 4.36 16.60
N ARG A 92 -11.87 3.20 16.45
CA ARG A 92 -12.31 2.38 17.58
C ARG A 92 -11.14 1.90 18.43
N ASP A 93 -10.07 1.45 17.79
CA ASP A 93 -8.86 1.00 18.46
C ASP A 93 -8.18 2.15 19.21
N ARG A 94 -8.04 3.31 18.56
CA ARG A 94 -7.52 4.52 19.21
C ARG A 94 -8.37 4.97 20.38
N LEU A 95 -9.70 4.89 20.25
CA LEU A 95 -10.62 5.20 21.35
C LEU A 95 -10.37 4.28 22.55
N HIS A 96 -10.18 2.98 22.32
CA HIS A 96 -9.89 2.02 23.38
C HIS A 96 -8.56 2.32 24.09
N THR A 97 -7.52 2.65 23.30
CA THR A 97 -6.18 2.91 23.84
C THR A 97 -6.14 4.19 24.70
N HIS A 98 -6.85 5.25 24.28
CA HIS A 98 -6.83 6.54 24.98
C HIS A 98 -7.88 6.67 26.09
N TYR A 99 -8.95 5.90 26.02
CA TYR A 99 -10.07 5.95 26.96
C TYR A 99 -10.50 4.54 27.36
N PRO A 100 -9.66 3.81 28.12
CA PRO A 100 -9.92 2.41 28.47
C PRO A 100 -11.19 2.22 29.31
N ASP A 101 -11.59 3.24 30.06
CA ASP A 101 -12.76 3.21 30.95
C ASP A 101 -14.10 3.34 30.20
N ILE A 102 -14.06 3.68 28.91
CA ILE A 102 -15.27 3.82 28.11
C ILE A 102 -15.69 2.47 27.54
N ALA A 103 -16.97 2.10 27.70
CA ALA A 103 -17.55 0.93 27.05
C ALA A 103 -17.35 1.04 25.52
N LEU A 104 -16.52 0.14 24.97
CA LEU A 104 -16.06 0.23 23.59
C LEU A 104 -17.21 -0.09 22.60
N PRO A 105 -17.65 0.86 21.77
CA PRO A 105 -18.75 0.63 20.82
C PRO A 105 -18.36 -0.36 19.73
N ALA A 106 -19.34 -1.03 19.13
CA ALA A 106 -19.13 -1.91 17.98
C ALA A 106 -18.58 -1.11 16.77
N LYS A 107 -17.81 -1.75 15.88
CA LYS A 107 -17.29 -1.13 14.66
C LYS A 107 -18.39 -0.52 13.78
N SER A 108 -19.54 -1.19 13.70
CA SER A 108 -20.73 -0.70 12.98
C SER A 108 -21.31 0.57 13.61
N THR A 109 -21.32 0.66 14.95
CA THR A 109 -21.78 1.85 15.68
C THR A 109 -20.86 3.04 15.40
N VAL A 110 -19.54 2.86 15.47
CA VAL A 110 -18.58 3.91 15.11
C VAL A 110 -18.79 4.38 13.67
N HIS A 111 -18.98 3.43 12.73
CA HIS A 111 -19.25 3.77 11.34
C HIS A 111 -20.57 4.55 11.18
N ALA A 112 -21.63 4.16 11.88
CA ALA A 112 -22.92 4.85 11.83
C ALA A 112 -22.83 6.28 12.39
N VAL A 113 -22.03 6.50 13.44
CA VAL A 113 -21.74 7.85 13.95
C VAL A 113 -21.05 8.68 12.86
N LEU A 114 -19.98 8.14 12.25
CA LEU A 114 -19.25 8.86 11.20
C LEU A 114 -20.12 9.17 9.98
N ASP A 115 -21.00 8.25 9.57
CA ASP A 115 -21.91 8.44 8.43
C ASP A 115 -22.95 9.52 8.73
N ARG A 116 -23.52 9.54 9.95
CA ARG A 116 -24.47 10.54 10.43
C ARG A 116 -23.91 11.95 10.42
N HIS A 117 -22.60 12.08 10.75
CA HIS A 117 -21.87 13.35 10.70
C HIS A 117 -21.28 13.68 9.32
N GLY A 118 -21.62 12.92 8.25
CA GLY A 118 -21.11 13.17 6.90
C GLY A 118 -19.61 12.92 6.72
N LEU A 119 -18.97 12.21 7.67
CA LEU A 119 -17.52 11.98 7.70
C LEU A 119 -17.07 10.70 6.97
N VAL A 120 -18.01 10.03 6.29
CA VAL A 120 -17.76 8.82 5.50
C VAL A 120 -17.79 9.16 4.01
N LYS A 121 -16.67 8.92 3.32
CA LYS A 121 -16.63 9.01 1.85
C LYS A 121 -17.17 7.74 1.25
N LYS A 122 -18.37 7.78 0.67
CA LYS A 122 -18.96 6.66 -0.08
C LYS A 122 -18.14 6.43 -1.36
N LYS A 123 -17.38 5.35 -1.43
CA LYS A 123 -16.70 4.92 -2.66
C LYS A 123 -17.60 3.94 -3.40
N ARG A 124 -17.74 4.10 -4.73
CA ARG A 124 -18.32 3.04 -5.56
C ARG A 124 -17.41 1.81 -5.45
N GLY A 125 -17.96 0.69 -5.01
CA GLY A 125 -17.24 -0.57 -4.91
C GLY A 125 -16.75 -0.99 -6.31
N ARG A 126 -15.42 -1.10 -6.47
CA ARG A 126 -14.84 -1.81 -7.62
C ARG A 126 -14.69 -3.26 -7.22
N HIS A 127 -15.24 -4.16 -8.01
CA HIS A 127 -14.98 -5.59 -7.86
C HIS A 127 -13.55 -5.85 -8.31
N HIS A 128 -12.70 -6.23 -7.38
CA HIS A 128 -11.34 -6.67 -7.69
C HIS A 128 -11.37 -8.19 -7.81
N PRO A 129 -10.86 -8.77 -8.92
CA PRO A 129 -10.75 -10.22 -9.02
C PRO A 129 -9.84 -10.73 -7.90
N LYS A 130 -10.14 -11.93 -7.39
CA LYS A 130 -9.27 -12.60 -6.41
C LYS A 130 -7.93 -12.86 -7.08
N LEU A 131 -6.86 -12.42 -6.43
CA LEU A 131 -5.50 -12.67 -6.88
C LEU A 131 -5.19 -14.16 -6.79
N THR A 132 -4.73 -14.74 -7.87
CA THR A 132 -4.00 -16.01 -7.85
C THR A 132 -2.68 -15.78 -7.13
N GLY A 133 -2.31 -16.71 -6.25
CA GLY A 133 -1.11 -16.60 -5.42
C GLY A 133 0.15 -16.23 -6.24
N THR A 134 1.08 -15.55 -5.61
CA THR A 134 2.35 -15.16 -6.20
C THR A 134 3.44 -16.12 -5.72
N ASN A 135 4.37 -16.52 -6.61
CA ASN A 135 5.52 -17.34 -6.26
C ASN A 135 6.65 -16.57 -5.56
N LEU A 136 6.33 -15.38 -5.01
CA LEU A 136 7.28 -14.55 -4.28
C LEU A 136 7.36 -14.96 -2.82
N SER A 137 8.49 -14.67 -2.18
CA SER A 137 8.76 -15.00 -0.79
C SER A 137 7.71 -14.36 0.14
N ASP A 138 7.11 -15.16 1.02
CA ASP A 138 6.23 -14.70 2.10
C ASP A 138 6.96 -14.86 3.44
N LEU A 139 7.97 -14.04 3.63
CA LEU A 139 8.82 -14.05 4.82
C LEU A 139 8.11 -13.31 5.96
N LYS A 140 8.11 -13.92 7.16
CA LYS A 140 7.34 -13.42 8.31
C LYS A 140 8.19 -12.72 9.36
N GLU A 141 9.50 -12.76 9.21
CA GLU A 141 10.43 -12.15 10.16
C GLU A 141 10.81 -10.72 9.71
N PRO A 142 10.92 -9.77 10.64
CA PRO A 142 11.44 -8.44 10.34
C PRO A 142 12.82 -8.52 9.70
N ASN A 143 13.08 -7.63 8.76
CA ASN A 143 14.31 -7.52 7.96
C ASN A 143 14.65 -8.74 7.10
N ALA A 144 13.83 -9.79 7.06
CA ALA A 144 14.04 -10.88 6.11
C ALA A 144 13.85 -10.39 4.66
N LEU A 145 12.93 -9.46 4.45
CA LEU A 145 12.64 -8.87 3.14
C LEU A 145 12.24 -7.40 3.27
N TRP A 146 12.96 -6.50 2.61
CA TRP A 146 12.54 -5.13 2.40
C TRP A 146 11.89 -4.96 1.03
N CYS A 147 10.82 -4.18 0.96
CA CYS A 147 10.21 -3.77 -0.30
C CYS A 147 10.60 -2.34 -0.60
N VAL A 148 11.06 -2.09 -1.81
CA VAL A 148 11.51 -0.77 -2.26
C VAL A 148 10.77 -0.37 -3.53
N ASP A 149 10.44 0.91 -3.64
CA ASP A 149 9.79 1.46 -4.82
C ASP A 149 9.84 2.99 -4.81
N TYR A 150 9.79 3.60 -5.99
CA TYR A 150 9.51 5.02 -6.12
C TYR A 150 8.01 5.26 -6.18
N LYS A 151 7.52 6.16 -5.35
CA LYS A 151 6.09 6.47 -5.30
C LYS A 151 5.53 7.03 -6.61
N GLY A 152 6.36 7.37 -7.54
CA GLY A 152 6.05 8.19 -8.71
C GLY A 152 6.12 9.68 -8.39
N GLU A 153 6.59 10.46 -9.37
CA GLU A 153 6.81 11.89 -9.21
C GLU A 153 5.52 12.69 -8.98
N PHE A 154 5.68 13.80 -8.32
CA PHE A 154 4.68 14.87 -8.24
C PHE A 154 5.35 16.23 -8.13
N MET A 155 4.66 17.26 -8.57
CA MET A 155 5.19 18.62 -8.59
C MET A 155 4.96 19.31 -7.26
N LEU A 156 6.02 19.93 -6.73
CA LEU A 156 5.99 20.81 -5.55
C LEU A 156 5.48 22.20 -5.92
N GLY A 157 5.19 23.03 -4.90
CA GLY A 157 4.72 24.39 -5.11
C GLY A 157 5.71 25.32 -5.83
N ASN A 158 7.01 25.05 -5.74
CA ASN A 158 8.08 25.73 -6.47
C ASN A 158 8.32 25.20 -7.90
N LYS A 159 7.42 24.33 -8.41
CA LYS A 159 7.50 23.69 -9.73
C LYS A 159 8.64 22.68 -9.92
N GLN A 160 9.35 22.29 -8.86
CA GLN A 160 10.28 21.16 -8.89
C GLN A 160 9.51 19.84 -8.73
N TYR A 161 10.03 18.76 -9.35
CA TYR A 161 9.51 17.42 -9.14
C TYR A 161 10.16 16.79 -7.90
N CYS A 162 9.34 16.04 -7.16
CA CYS A 162 9.79 15.21 -6.06
C CYS A 162 9.54 13.74 -6.41
N TYR A 163 10.59 12.93 -6.24
CA TYR A 163 10.59 11.49 -6.47
C TYR A 163 10.78 10.76 -5.14
N PRO A 164 9.70 10.43 -4.41
CA PRO A 164 9.83 9.78 -3.11
C PRO A 164 10.34 8.34 -3.26
N LEU A 165 11.52 8.06 -2.75
CA LEU A 165 12.05 6.72 -2.55
C LEU A 165 11.48 6.17 -1.24
N THR A 166 10.84 5.02 -1.28
CA THR A 166 10.22 4.41 -0.11
C THR A 166 10.76 3.01 0.11
N VAL A 167 11.03 2.70 1.37
CA VAL A 167 11.50 1.38 1.81
C VAL A 167 10.61 0.91 2.96
N THR A 168 10.05 -0.29 2.86
CA THR A 168 9.24 -0.89 3.92
C THR A 168 9.72 -2.28 4.26
N ASP A 169 9.70 -2.63 5.54
CA ASP A 169 9.81 -4.03 5.95
C ASP A 169 8.55 -4.80 5.58
N TYR A 170 8.72 -5.94 4.92
CA TYR A 170 7.60 -6.73 4.40
C TYR A 170 6.76 -7.35 5.51
N ALA A 171 7.39 -7.87 6.56
CA ALA A 171 6.72 -8.60 7.64
C ALA A 171 5.96 -7.65 8.57
N SER A 172 6.64 -6.69 9.16
CA SER A 172 6.08 -5.73 10.12
C SER A 172 5.31 -4.58 9.47
N ARG A 173 5.51 -4.35 8.16
CA ARG A 173 5.02 -3.17 7.41
C ARG A 173 5.61 -1.86 7.88
N PHE A 174 6.68 -1.91 8.66
CA PHE A 174 7.37 -0.72 9.13
C PHE A 174 7.91 0.07 7.92
N LEU A 175 7.57 1.35 7.85
CA LEU A 175 8.08 2.25 6.83
C LEU A 175 9.45 2.73 7.28
N ILE A 176 10.50 2.11 6.72
CA ILE A 176 11.89 2.36 7.08
C ILE A 176 12.33 3.72 6.54
N CYS A 177 11.87 4.08 5.32
CA CYS A 177 12.27 5.30 4.64
C CYS A 177 11.14 5.84 3.76
N CYS A 178 11.05 7.16 3.69
CA CYS A 178 10.36 7.91 2.67
C CYS A 178 11.17 9.18 2.38
N GLU A 179 12.10 9.09 1.45
CA GLU A 179 13.03 10.17 1.13
C GLU A 179 12.62 10.87 -0.16
N GLY A 180 12.44 12.18 -0.09
CA GLY A 180 12.12 13.02 -1.25
C GLY A 180 13.37 13.33 -2.06
N LEU A 181 13.48 12.76 -3.25
CA LEU A 181 14.64 12.97 -4.14
C LEU A 181 14.28 13.88 -5.32
N GLU A 182 15.28 14.53 -5.89
CA GLU A 182 15.11 15.37 -7.08
C GLU A 182 15.09 14.57 -8.38
N SER A 183 15.56 13.33 -8.35
CA SER A 183 15.58 12.42 -9.48
C SER A 183 15.64 10.94 -9.03
N THR A 184 15.45 10.03 -9.97
CA THR A 184 15.64 8.59 -9.75
C THR A 184 17.06 8.11 -10.06
N ARG A 185 18.05 9.02 -10.03
CA ARG A 185 19.44 8.67 -10.33
C ARG A 185 20.02 7.72 -9.27
N GLU A 186 20.80 6.76 -9.73
CA GLU A 186 21.38 5.70 -8.91
C GLU A 186 22.23 6.23 -7.75
N ALA A 187 23.02 7.30 -7.98
CA ALA A 187 23.89 7.89 -6.95
C ALA A 187 23.10 8.38 -5.70
N GLN A 188 21.93 8.98 -5.89
CA GLN A 188 21.08 9.40 -4.77
C GLN A 188 20.53 8.18 -4.00
N ALA A 189 20.12 7.14 -4.71
CA ALA A 189 19.65 5.91 -4.08
C ALA A 189 20.77 5.24 -3.25
N PHE A 190 22.02 5.21 -3.74
CA PHE A 190 23.16 4.69 -2.98
C PHE A 190 23.32 5.39 -1.63
N THR A 191 23.31 6.73 -1.63
CA THR A 191 23.44 7.51 -0.38
C THR A 191 22.34 7.18 0.61
N VAL A 192 21.09 7.08 0.15
CA VAL A 192 19.96 6.74 1.01
C VAL A 192 20.12 5.32 1.57
N PHE A 193 20.39 4.33 0.74
CA PHE A 193 20.56 2.94 1.22
C PHE A 193 21.75 2.79 2.16
N GLU A 194 22.86 3.46 1.91
CA GLU A 194 24.01 3.42 2.82
C GLU A 194 23.64 3.94 4.21
N GLN A 195 22.88 5.04 4.27
CA GLN A 195 22.38 5.58 5.53
C GLN A 195 21.42 4.60 6.22
N LEU A 196 20.48 4.02 5.48
CA LEU A 196 19.55 3.04 6.01
C LEU A 196 20.26 1.81 6.56
N PHE A 197 21.26 1.30 5.86
CA PHE A 197 22.04 0.15 6.31
C PHE A 197 22.83 0.44 7.59
N LYS A 198 23.34 1.67 7.74
CA LYS A 198 24.03 2.11 8.97
C LYS A 198 23.06 2.19 10.15
N GLU A 199 21.83 2.64 9.90
CA GLU A 199 20.83 2.88 10.95
C GLU A 199 20.05 1.61 11.33
N TYR A 200 19.56 0.87 10.33
CA TYR A 200 18.66 -0.28 10.54
C TYR A 200 19.34 -1.64 10.35
N GLY A 201 20.58 -1.68 9.88
CA GLY A 201 21.30 -2.90 9.51
C GLY A 201 20.86 -3.45 8.15
N LEU A 202 21.46 -4.59 7.76
CA LEU A 202 21.26 -5.21 6.44
C LEU A 202 20.05 -6.15 6.43
N PRO A 203 19.16 -6.05 5.44
CA PRO A 203 18.09 -7.03 5.25
C PRO A 203 18.62 -8.34 4.65
N GLY A 204 17.81 -9.39 4.74
CA GLY A 204 18.09 -10.66 4.05
C GLY A 204 17.95 -10.53 2.54
N SER A 205 16.90 -9.83 2.08
CA SER A 205 16.61 -9.62 0.65
C SER A 205 15.93 -8.28 0.43
N ILE A 206 16.03 -7.76 -0.79
CA ILE A 206 15.32 -6.56 -1.23
C ILE A 206 14.45 -6.92 -2.44
N ARG A 207 13.14 -6.63 -2.35
CA ARG A 207 12.18 -6.73 -3.44
C ARG A 207 11.98 -5.39 -4.09
N SER A 208 12.22 -5.32 -5.41
CA SER A 208 12.03 -4.10 -6.20
C SER A 208 11.20 -4.37 -7.47
N ASP A 209 10.80 -3.28 -8.12
CA ASP A 209 10.36 -3.34 -9.53
C ASP A 209 11.56 -3.52 -10.48
N ASN A 210 11.29 -3.50 -11.78
CA ASN A 210 12.32 -3.61 -12.83
C ASN A 210 12.74 -2.24 -13.40
N GLY A 211 12.41 -1.16 -12.70
CA GLY A 211 12.74 0.21 -13.09
C GLY A 211 14.12 0.66 -12.60
N VAL A 212 14.60 1.74 -13.20
CA VAL A 212 15.80 2.43 -12.71
C VAL A 212 15.50 3.08 -11.35
N PRO A 213 16.40 3.00 -10.34
CA PRO A 213 17.79 2.52 -10.39
C PRO A 213 17.96 1.04 -9.99
N PHE A 214 16.89 0.30 -9.78
CA PHE A 214 16.94 -1.06 -9.25
C PHE A 214 17.33 -2.09 -10.30
N ALA A 215 17.07 -1.78 -11.58
CA ALA A 215 17.37 -2.63 -12.71
C ALA A 215 17.91 -1.83 -13.89
N CYS A 216 18.72 -2.51 -14.74
CA CYS A 216 19.25 -1.99 -15.98
C CYS A 216 18.97 -2.99 -17.10
N ALA A 217 18.09 -2.63 -18.03
CA ALA A 217 17.62 -3.56 -19.08
C ALA A 217 18.74 -4.10 -19.98
N ASN A 218 19.82 -3.33 -20.15
CA ASN A 218 20.93 -3.69 -21.06
C ASN A 218 22.08 -4.41 -20.33
N ALA A 219 22.00 -4.61 -19.03
CA ALA A 219 23.06 -5.28 -18.27
C ALA A 219 22.76 -6.77 -18.10
N LEU A 220 23.81 -7.55 -17.78
CA LEU A 220 23.71 -8.96 -17.49
C LEU A 220 22.63 -9.20 -16.40
N TYR A 221 21.65 -10.07 -16.68
CA TYR A 221 20.50 -10.35 -15.84
C TYR A 221 19.65 -9.12 -15.45
N GLY A 222 19.81 -8.02 -16.19
CA GLY A 222 19.15 -6.77 -15.85
C GLY A 222 19.63 -6.14 -14.53
N LEU A 223 20.78 -6.53 -14.00
CA LEU A 223 21.33 -5.96 -12.77
C LEU A 223 21.72 -4.50 -12.97
N SER A 224 21.55 -3.68 -11.94
CA SER A 224 22.10 -2.33 -11.85
C SER A 224 23.34 -2.34 -10.93
N SER A 225 24.14 -1.26 -10.91
CA SER A 225 25.26 -1.17 -9.98
C SER A 225 24.77 -1.18 -8.53
N LEU A 226 23.61 -0.61 -8.25
CA LEU A 226 22.95 -0.67 -6.95
C LEU A 226 22.63 -2.11 -6.55
N SER A 227 22.08 -2.92 -7.46
CA SER A 227 21.78 -4.32 -7.18
C SER A 227 23.04 -5.18 -7.04
N VAL A 228 24.09 -4.90 -7.78
CA VAL A 228 25.42 -5.55 -7.60
C VAL A 228 26.00 -5.21 -6.22
N TRP A 229 25.89 -3.97 -5.78
CA TRP A 229 26.30 -3.57 -4.44
C TRP A 229 25.53 -4.31 -3.33
N TRP A 230 24.22 -4.50 -3.49
CA TRP A 230 23.43 -5.30 -2.55
C TRP A 230 23.91 -6.76 -2.48
N LEU A 231 24.19 -7.37 -3.63
CA LEU A 231 24.75 -8.73 -3.68
C LEU A 231 26.09 -8.80 -2.94
N ARG A 232 26.97 -7.79 -3.10
CA ARG A 232 28.23 -7.71 -2.37
C ARG A 232 28.05 -7.67 -0.85
N LEU A 233 26.96 -7.08 -0.38
CA LEU A 233 26.59 -7.06 1.04
C LEU A 233 25.86 -8.33 1.50
N GLY A 234 25.75 -9.34 0.65
CA GLY A 234 25.03 -10.57 0.94
C GLY A 234 23.53 -10.35 1.08
N ILE A 235 22.97 -9.36 0.37
CA ILE A 235 21.54 -9.07 0.31
C ILE A 235 20.98 -9.71 -0.96
N GLY A 236 20.00 -10.62 -0.81
CA GLY A 236 19.33 -11.24 -1.95
C GLY A 236 18.47 -10.24 -2.74
N ILE A 237 18.32 -10.51 -4.04
CA ILE A 237 17.48 -9.68 -4.92
C ILE A 237 16.24 -10.46 -5.30
N GLU A 238 15.08 -9.85 -5.15
CA GLU A 238 13.81 -10.40 -5.60
C GLU A 238 13.10 -9.38 -6.49
N ARG A 239 12.75 -9.78 -7.71
CA ARG A 239 12.09 -8.88 -8.67
C ARG A 239 10.65 -9.31 -8.90
N ILE A 240 9.77 -8.32 -8.97
CA ILE A 240 8.38 -8.56 -9.39
C ILE A 240 8.34 -8.86 -10.89
N LYS A 241 7.37 -9.69 -11.31
CA LYS A 241 7.14 -9.94 -12.74
C LYS A 241 6.72 -8.64 -13.44
N PRO A 242 7.28 -8.32 -14.62
CA PRO A 242 6.83 -7.19 -15.42
C PRO A 242 5.30 -7.23 -15.62
N GLY A 243 4.63 -6.08 -15.45
CA GLY A 243 3.18 -5.97 -15.59
C GLY A 243 2.35 -6.53 -14.40
N ASN A 244 2.98 -6.99 -13.32
CA ASN A 244 2.30 -7.51 -12.14
C ASN A 244 2.59 -6.67 -10.87
N PRO A 245 2.20 -5.40 -10.80
CA PRO A 245 2.44 -4.54 -9.65
C PRO A 245 1.81 -5.10 -8.37
N GLN A 246 0.76 -5.90 -8.50
CA GLN A 246 0.07 -6.57 -7.38
C GLN A 246 0.99 -7.42 -6.51
N GLN A 247 2.13 -7.88 -7.05
CA GLN A 247 3.15 -8.62 -6.29
C GLN A 247 3.82 -7.76 -5.21
N ASN A 248 3.75 -6.42 -5.33
CA ASN A 248 4.14 -5.46 -4.29
C ASN A 248 2.93 -4.74 -3.64
N GLY A 249 1.76 -5.38 -3.64
CA GLY A 249 0.49 -4.77 -3.23
C GLY A 249 0.46 -4.22 -1.80
N ARG A 250 1.30 -4.77 -0.87
CA ARG A 250 1.46 -4.22 0.48
C ARG A 250 2.09 -2.83 0.43
N HIS A 251 3.13 -2.68 -0.38
CA HIS A 251 3.85 -1.44 -0.60
C HIS A 251 2.98 -0.40 -1.33
N GLU A 252 2.28 -0.82 -2.40
CA GLU A 252 1.31 0.03 -3.12
C GLU A 252 0.21 0.58 -2.18
N ARG A 253 -0.25 -0.26 -1.24
CA ARG A 253 -1.23 0.18 -0.25
C ARG A 253 -0.69 1.26 0.68
N MET A 254 0.58 1.17 1.07
CA MET A 254 1.28 2.21 1.80
C MET A 254 1.37 3.49 0.97
N HIS A 255 1.78 3.39 -0.31
CA HIS A 255 1.84 4.52 -1.25
C HIS A 255 0.50 5.27 -1.38
N LEU A 256 -0.62 4.55 -1.43
CA LEU A 256 -1.94 5.19 -1.46
C LEU A 256 -2.18 6.02 -0.20
N THR A 257 -1.77 5.52 0.96
CA THR A 257 -1.91 6.23 2.23
C THR A 257 -1.00 7.45 2.29
N LEU A 258 0.27 7.29 1.91
CA LEU A 258 1.26 8.35 1.79
C LEU A 258 0.76 9.49 0.88
N LYS A 259 0.28 9.14 -0.32
CA LYS A 259 -0.27 10.12 -1.26
C LYS A 259 -1.42 10.94 -0.67
N GLN A 260 -2.30 10.30 0.09
CA GLN A 260 -3.43 11.00 0.70
C GLN A 260 -3.03 11.93 1.83
N ALA A 261 -1.98 11.56 2.58
CA ALA A 261 -1.52 12.32 3.73
C ALA A 261 -0.59 13.49 3.35
N THR A 262 0.33 13.28 2.38
CA THR A 262 1.47 14.20 2.19
C THR A 262 1.45 14.99 0.88
N THR A 263 0.74 14.51 -0.16
CA THR A 263 0.77 15.15 -1.49
C THR A 263 -0.49 15.93 -1.84
N LYS A 264 -1.43 16.08 -0.91
CA LYS A 264 -2.69 16.80 -1.16
C LYS A 264 -3.03 17.77 0.00
N PRO A 265 -2.54 19.01 -0.07
CA PRO A 265 -1.67 19.62 -1.06
C PRO A 265 -0.19 19.22 -0.86
N PRO A 266 0.63 19.26 -1.92
CA PRO A 266 2.08 19.12 -1.78
C PRO A 266 2.69 20.32 -1.05
N ALA A 267 3.89 20.18 -0.52
CA ALA A 267 4.63 21.28 0.08
C ALA A 267 5.20 22.25 -0.98
N LYS A 268 5.71 23.39 -0.54
CA LYS A 268 6.30 24.40 -1.45
C LYS A 268 7.69 24.00 -1.91
N THR A 269 8.50 23.43 -1.02
CA THR A 269 9.91 23.05 -1.27
C THR A 269 10.14 21.59 -0.91
N LEU A 270 11.26 21.03 -1.38
CA LEU A 270 11.63 19.64 -1.08
C LEU A 270 11.85 19.43 0.42
N LEU A 271 12.51 20.38 1.10
CA LEU A 271 12.73 20.31 2.53
C LEU A 271 11.40 20.24 3.32
N GLN A 272 10.46 21.12 3.02
CA GLN A 272 9.14 21.09 3.65
C GLN A 272 8.34 19.83 3.31
N GLN A 273 8.60 19.23 2.14
CA GLN A 273 7.99 17.97 1.77
C GLN A 273 8.60 16.81 2.56
N GLN A 274 9.88 16.87 2.85
CA GLN A 274 10.59 15.90 3.69
C GLN A 274 10.04 15.94 5.13
N ASP A 275 9.84 17.13 5.71
CA ASP A 275 9.20 17.25 7.03
C ASP A 275 7.83 16.53 7.05
N LYS A 276 7.00 16.70 6.00
CA LYS A 276 5.73 15.96 5.89
C LYS A 276 5.89 14.45 5.75
N PHE A 277 6.96 13.99 5.14
CA PHE A 277 7.25 12.56 5.06
C PHE A 277 7.67 12.00 6.40
N GLU A 278 8.45 12.74 7.18
CA GLU A 278 8.87 12.35 8.52
C GLU A 278 7.69 12.29 9.50
N ASP A 279 6.81 13.29 9.48
CA ASP A 279 5.55 13.26 10.22
C ASP A 279 4.69 12.05 9.84
N PHE A 280 4.62 11.75 8.54
CA PHE A 280 3.89 10.58 8.05
C PHE A 280 4.54 9.26 8.48
N ILE A 281 5.87 9.13 8.44
CA ILE A 281 6.61 7.95 8.91
C ILE A 281 6.28 7.71 10.38
N TYR A 282 6.31 8.77 11.19
CA TYR A 282 5.99 8.68 12.60
C TYR A 282 4.54 8.22 12.83
N GLU A 283 3.55 8.91 12.22
CA GLU A 283 2.13 8.49 12.31
C GLU A 283 1.94 7.04 11.86
N TYR A 284 2.53 6.68 10.70
CA TYR A 284 2.36 5.37 10.10
C TYR A 284 2.91 4.24 10.95
N ASN A 285 4.09 4.42 11.54
CA ASN A 285 4.78 3.40 12.30
C ASN A 285 4.33 3.31 13.75
N TYR A 286 4.14 4.45 14.41
CA TYR A 286 3.97 4.50 15.88
C TYR A 286 2.54 4.79 16.32
N GLU A 287 1.69 5.34 15.46
CA GLU A 287 0.34 5.70 15.85
C GLU A 287 -0.75 4.90 15.14
N ARG A 288 -0.52 4.53 13.89
CA ARG A 288 -1.53 3.95 13.01
C ARG A 288 -1.73 2.46 13.24
N PRO A 289 -2.90 1.99 13.72
CA PRO A 289 -3.18 0.57 13.83
C PRO A 289 -3.39 -0.05 12.44
N HIS A 290 -2.88 -1.27 12.23
CA HIS A 290 -3.01 -1.99 10.95
C HIS A 290 -3.90 -3.23 11.09
N GLN A 291 -5.02 -3.27 10.36
CA GLN A 291 -5.93 -4.42 10.40
C GLN A 291 -5.26 -5.76 10.04
N ALA A 292 -4.30 -5.72 9.13
CA ALA A 292 -3.57 -6.92 8.72
C ALA A 292 -2.42 -7.32 9.68
N LEU A 293 -2.24 -6.56 10.74
CA LEU A 293 -1.37 -6.86 11.88
C LEU A 293 -2.19 -6.98 13.17
N ASP A 294 -3.46 -7.41 13.05
CA ASP A 294 -4.40 -7.53 14.17
C ASP A 294 -4.50 -6.25 15.03
N MET A 295 -4.56 -5.12 14.35
CA MET A 295 -4.59 -3.76 14.91
C MET A 295 -3.29 -3.32 15.62
N LYS A 296 -2.22 -4.11 15.61
CA LYS A 296 -0.91 -3.67 16.07
C LYS A 296 -0.34 -2.59 15.14
N LYS A 297 0.55 -1.80 15.68
CA LYS A 297 1.33 -0.80 14.93
C LYS A 297 2.56 -1.46 14.32
N PRO A 298 3.08 -0.99 13.19
CA PRO A 298 4.32 -1.51 12.61
C PRO A 298 5.49 -1.54 13.60
N ALA A 299 5.65 -0.48 14.40
CA ALA A 299 6.71 -0.37 15.40
C ALA A 299 6.62 -1.41 16.53
N ASP A 300 5.43 -1.95 16.82
CA ASP A 300 5.26 -3.00 17.83
C ASP A 300 5.87 -4.34 17.39
N LEU A 301 6.14 -4.50 16.08
CA LEU A 301 6.60 -5.74 15.46
C LEU A 301 8.00 -5.62 14.84
N TYR A 302 8.48 -4.39 14.61
CA TYR A 302 9.75 -4.15 13.95
C TYR A 302 10.89 -4.07 14.97
N MET A 303 12.03 -4.65 14.60
CA MET A 303 13.32 -4.49 15.29
C MET A 303 14.41 -4.31 14.23
N PRO A 304 15.44 -3.48 14.47
CA PRO A 304 16.59 -3.36 13.58
C PRO A 304 17.26 -4.71 13.32
N SER A 305 17.91 -4.84 12.17
CA SER A 305 18.60 -6.08 11.79
C SER A 305 19.82 -6.32 12.69
N ALA A 306 20.05 -7.59 13.04
CA ALA A 306 21.27 -8.02 13.71
C ALA A 306 22.51 -7.96 12.79
N ARG A 307 22.30 -7.96 11.45
CA ARG A 307 23.37 -7.84 10.46
C ARG A 307 23.77 -6.38 10.32
N LYS A 308 24.86 -5.99 10.94
CA LYS A 308 25.36 -4.61 10.88
C LYS A 308 26.04 -4.32 9.53
N TYR A 309 25.96 -3.07 9.10
CA TYR A 309 26.70 -2.57 7.94
C TYR A 309 28.08 -2.15 8.39
N GLU A 310 29.11 -2.85 7.90
CA GLU A 310 30.52 -2.59 8.20
C GLU A 310 31.31 -2.18 6.95
N GLY A 311 30.62 -1.78 5.88
CA GLY A 311 31.20 -1.54 4.57
C GLY A 311 31.12 -2.78 3.67
N LEU A 312 31.82 -2.72 2.53
CA LEU A 312 31.90 -3.85 1.62
C LEU A 312 32.86 -4.90 2.17
N PRO A 313 32.45 -6.16 2.30
CA PRO A 313 33.34 -7.23 2.71
C PRO A 313 34.37 -7.55 1.61
N ASP A 314 35.55 -8.00 2.02
CA ASP A 314 36.50 -8.56 1.07
C ASP A 314 35.93 -9.82 0.42
N VAL A 315 36.14 -9.96 -0.87
CA VAL A 315 35.66 -11.13 -1.62
C VAL A 315 36.83 -12.06 -1.92
N SER A 316 36.69 -13.32 -1.60
CA SER A 316 37.63 -14.37 -1.98
C SER A 316 36.91 -15.48 -2.74
N TYR A 317 37.61 -16.08 -3.67
CA TYR A 317 37.11 -17.18 -4.50
C TYR A 317 37.98 -18.44 -4.30
N PRO A 318 37.94 -19.06 -3.12
CA PRO A 318 38.89 -20.14 -2.76
C PRO A 318 38.74 -21.40 -3.62
N PHE A 319 37.61 -21.59 -4.29
CA PHE A 319 37.33 -22.76 -5.17
C PHE A 319 37.39 -22.40 -6.65
N HIS A 320 37.99 -21.26 -6.99
CA HIS A 320 38.21 -20.81 -8.37
C HIS A 320 39.71 -20.79 -8.69
N ASP A 321 40.04 -21.06 -9.96
CA ASP A 321 41.45 -21.09 -10.42
C ASP A 321 42.07 -19.69 -10.48
N LYS A 322 41.26 -18.68 -10.79
CA LYS A 322 41.72 -17.28 -10.89
C LYS A 322 40.67 -16.33 -10.33
N THR A 323 41.13 -15.21 -9.79
CA THR A 323 40.29 -14.05 -9.46
C THR A 323 40.73 -12.88 -10.33
N VAL A 324 39.77 -12.23 -10.99
CA VAL A 324 40.05 -11.13 -11.92
C VAL A 324 39.09 -9.97 -11.65
N THR A 325 39.67 -8.74 -11.57
CA THR A 325 38.87 -7.52 -11.43
C THR A 325 38.29 -7.12 -12.77
N VAL A 326 37.02 -6.86 -12.83
CA VAL A 326 36.33 -6.33 -14.02
C VAL A 326 36.73 -4.90 -14.26
N THR A 327 37.21 -4.59 -15.47
CA THR A 327 37.66 -3.25 -15.83
C THR A 327 36.54 -2.22 -15.83
N ASN A 328 36.87 -0.92 -15.79
CA ASN A 328 35.86 0.17 -15.81
C ASN A 328 34.93 0.13 -17.04
N CYS A 329 35.36 -0.48 -18.13
CA CYS A 329 34.52 -0.68 -19.32
C CYS A 329 33.77 -2.04 -19.30
N GLY A 330 33.72 -2.72 -18.16
CA GLY A 330 32.99 -3.98 -17.98
C GLY A 330 33.60 -5.21 -18.64
N ARG A 331 34.96 -5.22 -18.81
CA ARG A 331 35.66 -6.34 -19.46
C ARG A 331 36.44 -7.16 -18.45
N ILE A 332 36.46 -8.46 -18.66
CA ILE A 332 37.38 -9.40 -18.01
C ILE A 332 38.61 -9.56 -18.91
N CYS A 333 39.81 -9.46 -18.31
CA CYS A 333 41.07 -9.67 -18.99
C CYS A 333 41.64 -11.02 -18.52
N LEU A 334 41.75 -11.99 -19.43
CA LEU A 334 42.25 -13.34 -19.15
C LEU A 334 43.21 -13.74 -20.27
N ASP A 335 44.44 -14.11 -19.91
CA ASP A 335 45.47 -14.60 -20.80
C ASP A 335 45.61 -13.81 -22.10
N GLY A 336 45.66 -12.45 -21.96
CA GLY A 336 45.80 -11.50 -23.06
C GLY A 336 44.52 -11.17 -23.85
N LYS A 337 43.42 -11.91 -23.62
CA LYS A 337 42.13 -11.63 -24.23
C LYS A 337 41.27 -10.71 -23.34
N LYS A 338 40.52 -9.79 -23.99
CA LYS A 338 39.59 -8.85 -23.31
C LYS A 338 38.17 -9.12 -23.78
N ILE A 339 37.36 -9.65 -22.91
CA ILE A 339 35.97 -10.03 -23.23
C ILE A 339 35.01 -9.17 -22.41
N HIS A 340 34.00 -8.67 -23.09
CA HIS A 340 32.98 -7.85 -22.43
C HIS A 340 32.08 -8.74 -21.57
N PHE A 341 32.05 -8.44 -20.28
CA PHE A 341 31.18 -9.11 -19.31
C PHE A 341 29.95 -8.27 -18.99
N SER A 342 30.12 -7.19 -18.24
CA SER A 342 29.08 -6.18 -18.00
C SER A 342 29.64 -4.98 -17.23
N THR A 343 29.27 -3.78 -17.60
CA THR A 343 29.72 -2.52 -16.95
C THR A 343 29.26 -2.37 -15.52
N VAL A 344 28.17 -3.01 -15.11
CA VAL A 344 27.64 -2.92 -13.73
C VAL A 344 28.53 -3.61 -12.70
N PHE A 345 29.45 -4.48 -13.14
CA PHE A 345 30.45 -5.13 -12.31
C PHE A 345 31.82 -4.43 -12.31
N ALA A 346 31.93 -3.26 -12.96
CA ALA A 346 33.19 -2.53 -13.02
C ALA A 346 33.79 -2.30 -11.63
N GLY A 347 35.07 -2.64 -11.46
CA GLY A 347 35.80 -2.52 -10.20
C GLY A 347 35.50 -3.65 -9.19
N HIS A 348 34.67 -4.63 -9.55
CA HIS A 348 34.43 -5.81 -8.72
C HIS A 348 35.25 -7.02 -9.18
N ASP A 349 35.66 -7.83 -8.22
CA ASP A 349 36.34 -9.10 -8.49
C ASP A 349 35.33 -10.19 -8.80
N VAL A 350 35.67 -11.04 -9.78
CA VAL A 350 34.93 -12.24 -10.19
C VAL A 350 35.84 -13.45 -10.12
N GLY A 351 35.26 -14.58 -9.72
CA GLY A 351 35.97 -15.86 -9.73
C GLY A 351 35.87 -16.51 -11.12
N LEU A 352 36.97 -17.09 -11.57
CA LEU A 352 37.04 -17.81 -12.82
C LEU A 352 37.46 -19.25 -12.52
N ARG A 353 36.67 -20.23 -12.97
CA ARG A 353 36.96 -21.66 -12.86
C ARG A 353 36.92 -22.27 -14.24
N GLN A 354 38.01 -22.94 -14.60
CA GLN A 354 38.08 -23.68 -15.86
C GLN A 354 37.19 -24.92 -15.78
N VAL A 355 36.28 -25.06 -16.71
CA VAL A 355 35.32 -26.20 -16.75
C VAL A 355 35.63 -27.15 -17.91
N GLU A 356 36.17 -26.63 -19.02
CA GLU A 356 36.64 -27.38 -20.20
C GLU A 356 37.84 -26.65 -20.79
N ASP A 357 38.49 -27.24 -21.77
CA ASP A 357 39.55 -26.58 -22.52
C ASP A 357 39.01 -25.30 -23.14
N ASP A 358 39.67 -24.15 -22.82
CA ASP A 358 39.28 -22.82 -23.25
C ASP A 358 37.90 -22.32 -22.79
N VAL A 359 37.17 -23.02 -21.91
CA VAL A 359 35.88 -22.59 -21.36
C VAL A 359 35.98 -22.34 -19.85
N TRP A 360 35.65 -21.12 -19.44
CA TRP A 360 35.72 -20.66 -18.06
C TRP A 360 34.34 -20.30 -17.52
N LEU A 361 34.01 -20.79 -16.34
CA LEU A 361 32.85 -20.35 -15.58
C LEU A 361 33.21 -19.07 -14.84
N VAL A 362 32.39 -18.05 -14.99
CA VAL A 362 32.51 -16.78 -14.29
C VAL A 362 31.50 -16.74 -13.16
N SER A 363 31.98 -16.60 -11.93
CA SER A 363 31.12 -16.48 -10.73
C SER A 363 31.29 -15.14 -10.06
N PHE A 364 30.18 -14.60 -9.54
CA PHE A 364 30.16 -13.40 -8.70
C PHE A 364 29.47 -13.72 -7.38
N MET A 365 30.20 -13.55 -6.28
CA MET A 365 29.79 -14.06 -4.97
C MET A 365 29.42 -15.56 -5.07
N ASP A 366 28.26 -15.96 -4.62
CA ASP A 366 27.76 -17.33 -4.66
C ASP A 366 26.97 -17.66 -5.94
N TYR A 367 27.02 -16.79 -6.96
CA TYR A 367 26.25 -16.95 -8.20
C TYR A 367 27.14 -17.25 -9.40
N ASP A 368 26.87 -18.35 -10.07
CA ASP A 368 27.44 -18.63 -11.38
C ASP A 368 26.72 -17.79 -12.43
N MET A 369 27.48 -16.92 -13.11
CA MET A 369 26.94 -15.88 -13.95
C MET A 369 26.96 -16.23 -15.43
N ALA A 370 28.06 -16.77 -15.93
CA ALA A 370 28.24 -17.01 -17.35
C ALA A 370 29.36 -17.98 -17.63
N TYR A 371 29.33 -18.62 -18.78
CA TYR A 371 30.49 -19.23 -19.38
C TYR A 371 31.23 -18.22 -20.27
N PHE A 372 32.52 -18.28 -20.21
CA PHE A 372 33.46 -17.50 -20.98
C PHE A 372 34.25 -18.40 -21.91
N ASP A 373 33.99 -18.36 -23.19
CA ASP A 373 34.67 -19.15 -24.20
C ASP A 373 35.85 -18.34 -24.77
N MET A 374 37.04 -18.86 -24.56
CA MET A 374 38.27 -18.22 -25.00
C MET A 374 38.45 -18.29 -26.51
N GLU A 375 37.97 -19.36 -27.18
CA GLU A 375 38.13 -19.51 -28.62
C GLU A 375 37.27 -18.49 -29.37
N SER A 376 35.98 -18.46 -29.07
CA SER A 376 35.04 -17.52 -29.72
C SER A 376 35.05 -16.12 -29.15
N SER A 377 35.73 -15.90 -28.03
CA SER A 377 35.75 -14.61 -27.27
C SER A 377 34.34 -14.14 -26.92
N ARG A 378 33.43 -15.05 -26.56
CA ARG A 378 32.04 -14.76 -26.21
C ARG A 378 31.73 -15.11 -24.76
N VAL A 379 30.79 -14.36 -24.20
CA VAL A 379 30.16 -14.65 -22.90
C VAL A 379 28.79 -15.26 -23.17
N GLN A 380 28.55 -16.44 -22.66
CA GLN A 380 27.26 -17.12 -22.68
C GLN A 380 26.66 -17.05 -21.27
N ALA A 381 25.63 -16.19 -21.09
CA ALA A 381 24.93 -16.07 -19.81
C ALA A 381 24.24 -17.41 -19.45
N LEU A 382 24.31 -17.76 -18.17
CA LEU A 382 23.55 -18.87 -17.59
C LEU A 382 22.07 -18.50 -17.40
N GLU A 383 21.29 -19.42 -16.83
CA GLU A 383 19.93 -19.10 -16.42
C GLU A 383 19.93 -17.97 -15.38
N ASN A 384 19.03 -16.98 -15.53
CA ASN A 384 19.00 -15.83 -14.65
C ASN A 384 18.59 -16.20 -13.21
N PRO A 385 19.53 -16.17 -12.25
CA PRO A 385 19.24 -16.57 -10.87
C PRO A 385 18.34 -15.56 -10.12
N PHE A 386 18.21 -14.33 -10.64
CA PHE A 386 17.44 -13.23 -10.06
C PHE A 386 16.08 -13.05 -10.74
N GLY A 387 15.78 -13.85 -11.74
CA GLY A 387 14.51 -13.86 -12.44
C GLY A 387 13.37 -14.38 -11.56
N PRO A 388 12.11 -14.08 -11.90
CA PRO A 388 10.99 -14.68 -11.22
C PRO A 388 11.07 -16.22 -11.35
N LYS A 389 11.17 -16.91 -10.22
CA LYS A 389 11.19 -18.39 -10.21
C LYS A 389 9.93 -18.91 -10.91
N VAL A 390 10.09 -19.49 -12.08
CA VAL A 390 9.04 -20.23 -12.77
C VAL A 390 9.02 -21.61 -12.12
N LEU A 391 7.95 -21.92 -11.38
CA LEU A 391 7.75 -23.32 -10.98
C LEU A 391 7.58 -24.13 -12.27
N GLY A 392 8.47 -25.09 -12.50
CA GLY A 392 8.27 -26.09 -13.54
C GLY A 392 6.89 -26.72 -13.36
N MET A 393 6.18 -26.85 -14.50
CA MET A 393 4.90 -27.55 -14.55
C MET A 393 5.08 -29.03 -14.17
#